data_8c3bb7f686045939183cdde92737018c
#
_entry.id   8c3bb7f686045939183cdde92737018c
#
_cell.length_a   1.000
_cell.length_b   1.000
_cell.length_c   1.000
_cell.angle_alpha   90.00
_cell.angle_beta   90.00
_cell.angle_gamma   90.00
#
_symmetry.space_group_name_H-M   'P 1'
#
loop_
_entity.id
_entity.type
_entity.pdbx_description
1 polymer ?
#
loop_
_entity_poly.entity_id
_entity_poly.type
_entity_poly.pdbx_seq_one_letter_code
_entity_poly.pdbx_strand_id
1 'polypeptide(L)'
;MLPKYEFGDEVRVVRNVRNDGTYPGMSVGEPLVRRGSTGFVMNVGTFLQDQLIYTVNFLELNRIVGCREEELISIHDTWVPSKFESRERVRSTIKLAVRGEVRAHAGMEGEILKVLRDEEHGVQYQVIFLDQVLQVPEFVLESVNCDQEANNDANT
;
A
#
# COMPACT_ATOMS: atom_id res chain seq x y z
N MET A 1 -14.47 -13.50 16.76
CA MET A 1 -13.41 -12.58 16.25
C MET A 1 -13.54 -11.25 16.98
N LEU A 2 -12.49 -10.89 17.72
CA LEU A 2 -12.50 -9.66 18.49
C LEU A 2 -11.91 -8.51 17.68
N PRO A 3 -12.59 -7.35 17.62
CA PRO A 3 -12.05 -6.18 16.96
C PRO A 3 -10.79 -5.67 17.66
N LYS A 4 -9.80 -5.27 16.87
CA LYS A 4 -8.56 -4.70 17.37
C LYS A 4 -8.74 -3.23 17.78
N TYR A 5 -9.66 -2.54 17.13
CA TYR A 5 -9.93 -1.12 17.37
C TYR A 5 -11.38 -0.91 17.80
N GLU A 6 -11.60 0.15 18.58
CA GLU A 6 -12.91 0.50 19.12
C GLU A 6 -13.32 1.89 18.66
N PHE A 7 -14.58 2.24 18.86
CA PHE A 7 -15.10 3.58 18.58
C PHE A 7 -14.22 4.64 19.25
N GLY A 8 -13.84 5.63 18.46
CA GLY A 8 -13.02 6.74 18.93
C GLY A 8 -11.52 6.52 18.82
N ASP A 9 -11.08 5.30 18.53
CA ASP A 9 -9.64 5.06 18.33
C ASP A 9 -9.16 5.77 17.09
N GLU A 10 -8.01 6.42 17.21
CA GLU A 10 -7.36 7.03 16.05
C GLU A 10 -6.46 6.01 15.36
N VAL A 11 -6.63 5.89 14.05
CA VAL A 11 -5.91 4.90 13.24
C VAL A 11 -5.30 5.57 12.02
N ARG A 12 -4.32 4.89 11.43
CA ARG A 12 -3.65 5.33 10.22
C ARG A 12 -3.78 4.27 9.14
N VAL A 13 -4.11 4.69 7.94
CA VAL A 13 -4.19 3.79 6.79
C VAL A 13 -2.78 3.53 6.26
N VAL A 14 -2.42 2.27 6.08
CA VAL A 14 -1.10 1.87 5.59
C VAL A 14 -1.10 1.44 4.12
N ARG A 15 -2.28 1.41 3.51
CA ARG A 15 -2.45 1.14 2.08
C ARG A 15 -3.39 2.18 1.49
N ASN A 16 -3.26 2.42 0.18
CA ASN A 16 -4.24 3.25 -0.52
C ASN A 16 -5.56 2.49 -0.59
N VAL A 17 -6.63 3.13 -0.13
CA VAL A 17 -7.98 2.56 -0.16
C VAL A 17 -8.71 3.09 -1.37
N ARG A 18 -9.20 2.19 -2.22
CA ARG A 18 -9.94 2.53 -3.43
C ARG A 18 -11.38 2.11 -3.29
N ASN A 19 -12.25 2.77 -4.05
CA ASN A 19 -13.67 2.46 -4.05
C ASN A 19 -13.91 1.09 -4.68
N ASP A 20 -14.51 0.20 -3.91
CA ASP A 20 -14.91 -1.13 -4.38
C ASP A 20 -16.35 -1.15 -4.94
N GLY A 21 -16.97 0.02 -5.07
CA GLY A 21 -18.34 0.16 -5.51
C GLY A 21 -19.33 0.50 -4.41
N THR A 22 -18.90 0.44 -3.15
CA THR A 22 -19.79 0.70 -2.01
C THR A 22 -19.86 2.16 -1.60
N TYR A 23 -18.89 2.97 -2.03
CA TYR A 23 -18.88 4.40 -1.71
C TYR A 23 -19.71 5.16 -2.74
N PRO A 24 -20.77 5.86 -2.33
CA PRO A 24 -21.67 6.54 -3.27
C PRO A 24 -21.03 7.78 -3.90
N GLY A 25 -21.38 8.03 -5.14
CA GLY A 25 -20.96 9.23 -5.85
C GLY A 25 -19.60 9.16 -6.51
N MET A 26 -18.90 8.04 -6.39
CA MET A 26 -17.57 7.84 -6.99
C MET A 26 -17.53 6.52 -7.75
N SER A 27 -16.70 6.48 -8.76
CA SER A 27 -16.56 5.28 -9.60
C SER A 27 -15.75 4.20 -8.91
N VAL A 28 -15.97 2.94 -9.29
CA VAL A 28 -15.17 1.81 -8.83
C VAL A 28 -13.71 2.04 -9.21
N GLY A 29 -12.81 1.83 -8.25
CA GLY A 29 -11.37 2.00 -8.46
C GLY A 29 -10.86 3.41 -8.17
N GLU A 30 -11.74 4.39 -7.97
CA GLU A 30 -11.28 5.72 -7.60
C GLU A 30 -10.65 5.71 -6.20
N PRO A 31 -9.54 6.45 -6.00
CA PRO A 31 -8.90 6.51 -4.69
C PRO A 31 -9.78 7.26 -3.69
N LEU A 32 -10.00 6.64 -2.54
CA LEU A 32 -10.77 7.25 -1.46
C LEU A 32 -9.86 7.83 -0.39
N VAL A 33 -8.83 7.09 0.00
CA VAL A 33 -7.91 7.49 1.07
C VAL A 33 -6.50 7.07 0.68
N ARG A 34 -5.56 8.00 0.82
CA ARG A 34 -4.14 7.72 0.60
C ARG A 34 -3.51 7.10 1.85
N ARG A 35 -2.58 6.16 1.64
CA ARG A 35 -1.78 5.62 2.75
C ARG A 35 -1.12 6.75 3.52
N GLY A 36 -1.07 6.59 4.84
CA GLY A 36 -0.57 7.61 5.75
C GLY A 36 -1.64 8.53 6.31
N SER A 37 -2.83 8.53 5.73
CA SER A 37 -3.94 9.33 6.24
C SER A 37 -4.43 8.79 7.57
N THR A 38 -4.86 9.67 8.46
CA THR A 38 -5.36 9.31 9.77
C THR A 38 -6.84 9.61 9.89
N GLY A 39 -7.53 8.84 10.71
CA GLY A 39 -8.95 9.01 10.97
C GLY A 39 -9.35 8.36 12.27
N PHE A 40 -10.62 8.50 12.60
CA PHE A 40 -11.19 7.97 13.86
C PHE A 40 -12.19 6.88 13.55
N VAL A 41 -12.12 5.78 14.30
CA VAL A 41 -13.05 4.67 14.14
C VAL A 41 -14.42 5.11 14.65
N MET A 42 -15.43 4.98 13.80
CA MET A 42 -16.81 5.33 14.12
C MET A 42 -17.64 4.10 14.42
N ASN A 43 -17.33 2.97 13.80
CA ASN A 43 -18.10 1.75 13.94
C ASN A 43 -17.27 0.56 13.48
N VAL A 44 -17.64 -0.61 13.97
CA VAL A 44 -17.03 -1.88 13.56
C VAL A 44 -18.16 -2.82 13.16
N GLY A 45 -18.06 -3.41 11.98
CA GLY A 45 -19.03 -4.38 11.50
C GLY A 45 -18.35 -5.63 10.98
N THR A 46 -19.12 -6.68 10.76
CA THR A 46 -18.61 -7.88 10.12
C THR A 46 -19.14 -7.95 8.69
N PHE A 47 -18.26 -8.42 7.80
CA PHE A 47 -18.60 -8.62 6.41
C PHE A 47 -18.26 -10.07 6.04
N LEU A 48 -19.19 -10.78 5.42
CA LEU A 48 -19.04 -12.18 5.02
C LEU A 48 -18.58 -13.08 6.16
N GLN A 49 -19.07 -12.83 7.37
CA GLN A 49 -18.89 -13.64 8.60
C GLN A 49 -17.48 -13.62 9.21
N ASP A 50 -16.43 -13.37 8.44
CA ASP A 50 -15.06 -13.50 8.92
C ASP A 50 -14.18 -12.27 8.66
N GLN A 51 -14.74 -11.19 8.11
CA GLN A 51 -14.01 -9.95 7.92
C GLN A 51 -14.58 -8.83 8.79
N LEU A 52 -13.68 -8.15 9.48
CA LEU A 52 -14.04 -6.94 10.22
C LEU A 52 -13.82 -5.72 9.33
N ILE A 53 -14.86 -4.88 9.24
CA ILE A 53 -14.79 -3.62 8.50
C ILE A 53 -14.97 -2.51 9.52
N TYR A 54 -14.00 -1.59 9.53
CA TYR A 54 -14.03 -0.42 10.38
C TYR A 54 -14.51 0.77 9.57
N THR A 55 -15.56 1.41 10.03
CA THR A 55 -16.00 2.68 9.46
C THR A 55 -15.14 3.76 10.07
N VAL A 56 -14.32 4.42 9.24
CA VAL A 56 -13.34 5.40 9.70
C VAL A 56 -13.69 6.76 9.13
N ASN A 57 -13.73 7.76 9.99
CA ASN A 57 -13.98 9.14 9.60
C ASN A 57 -12.65 9.86 9.42
N PHE A 58 -12.32 10.18 8.17
CA PHE A 58 -11.12 10.91 7.80
C PHE A 58 -11.47 12.39 7.72
N LEU A 59 -11.33 13.10 8.84
CA LEU A 59 -11.77 14.48 8.98
C LEU A 59 -11.13 15.42 7.96
N GLU A 60 -9.83 15.24 7.70
CA GLU A 60 -9.11 16.09 6.75
C GLU A 60 -9.62 15.92 5.32
N LEU A 61 -10.10 14.73 4.98
CA LEU A 61 -10.63 14.43 3.66
C LEU A 61 -12.14 14.64 3.58
N ASN A 62 -12.78 14.86 4.74
CA ASN A 62 -14.23 14.92 4.86
C ASN A 62 -14.90 13.69 4.26
N ARG A 63 -14.38 12.51 4.58
CA ARG A 63 -14.89 11.23 4.08
C ARG A 63 -15.00 10.21 5.18
N ILE A 64 -16.04 9.40 5.11
CA ILE A 64 -16.23 8.24 5.97
C ILE A 64 -16.12 7.01 5.09
N VAL A 65 -15.13 6.17 5.36
CA VAL A 65 -14.79 5.04 4.48
C VAL A 65 -14.66 3.77 5.30
N GLY A 66 -15.17 2.66 4.76
CA GLY A 66 -14.96 1.34 5.34
C GLY A 66 -13.57 0.82 5.04
N CYS A 67 -12.84 0.42 6.08
CA CYS A 67 -11.48 -0.09 5.95
C CYS A 67 -11.38 -1.46 6.59
N ARG A 68 -10.54 -2.31 6.02
CA ARG A 68 -10.24 -3.62 6.59
C ARG A 68 -9.20 -3.47 7.70
N GLU A 69 -9.19 -4.42 8.63
CA GLU A 69 -8.25 -4.36 9.76
C GLU A 69 -6.80 -4.34 9.29
N GLU A 70 -6.46 -5.12 8.25
CA GLU A 70 -5.10 -5.16 7.71
C GLU A 70 -4.67 -3.87 7.00
N GLU A 71 -5.60 -2.98 6.71
CA GLU A 71 -5.31 -1.68 6.11
C GLU A 71 -4.98 -0.59 7.13
N LEU A 72 -5.12 -0.91 8.41
CA LEU A 72 -5.02 0.06 9.50
C LEU A 72 -3.93 -0.31 10.50
N ILE A 73 -3.33 0.72 11.10
CA ILE A 73 -2.51 0.58 12.31
C ILE A 73 -2.99 1.64 13.30
N SER A 74 -2.68 1.42 14.60
CA SER A 74 -2.94 2.43 15.61
C SER A 74 -2.10 3.67 15.34
N ILE A 75 -2.64 4.86 15.69
CA ILE A 75 -1.88 6.10 15.59
C ILE A 75 -0.61 6.06 16.46
N HIS A 76 -0.63 5.22 17.49
CA HIS A 76 0.52 5.06 18.41
C HIS A 76 1.57 4.10 17.87
N ASP A 77 1.27 3.33 16.83
CA ASP A 77 2.24 2.44 16.21
C ASP A 77 3.17 3.23 15.31
N THR A 78 4.43 2.79 15.25
CA THR A 78 5.40 3.41 14.34
C THR A 78 5.02 3.09 12.90
N TRP A 79 4.94 4.12 12.08
CA TRP A 79 4.68 3.97 10.66
C TRP A 79 5.93 4.30 9.86
N VAL A 80 6.41 3.30 9.11
CA VAL A 80 7.52 3.47 8.18
C VAL A 80 6.90 3.57 6.78
N PRO A 81 6.91 4.76 6.17
CA PRO A 81 6.28 4.94 4.85
C PRO A 81 7.04 4.14 3.79
N SER A 82 6.29 3.53 2.89
CA SER A 82 6.83 2.80 1.75
C SER A 82 6.47 3.52 0.46
N LYS A 83 7.40 3.49 -0.50
CA LYS A 83 7.21 4.09 -1.81
C LYS A 83 6.27 3.22 -2.67
N PHE A 84 6.33 1.91 -2.48
CA PHE A 84 5.56 0.93 -3.25
C PHE A 84 4.74 0.05 -2.32
N GLU A 85 3.69 -0.57 -2.88
CA GLU A 85 2.80 -1.46 -2.14
C GLU A 85 2.80 -2.86 -2.76
N SER A 86 2.21 -3.83 -2.01
CA SER A 86 2.03 -5.18 -2.51
C SER A 86 1.25 -5.18 -3.82
N ARG A 87 1.68 -6.03 -4.75
CA ARG A 87 1.13 -6.22 -6.09
C ARG A 87 1.37 -5.07 -7.06
N GLU A 88 2.08 -4.03 -6.63
CA GLU A 88 2.47 -2.96 -7.55
C GLU A 88 3.57 -3.45 -8.49
N ARG A 89 3.52 -3.02 -9.73
CA ARG A 89 4.55 -3.36 -10.71
C ARG A 89 5.66 -2.33 -10.65
N VAL A 90 6.87 -2.84 -10.59
CA VAL A 90 8.09 -2.04 -10.50
C VAL A 90 9.11 -2.55 -11.49
N ARG A 91 10.18 -1.79 -11.70
CA ARG A 91 11.32 -2.24 -12.47
C ARG A 91 12.61 -1.99 -11.70
N SER A 92 13.59 -2.85 -11.91
CA SER A 92 14.91 -2.65 -11.33
C SER A 92 15.64 -1.55 -12.08
N THR A 93 16.27 -0.65 -11.34
CA THR A 93 17.09 0.42 -11.95
C THR A 93 18.51 -0.04 -12.19
N ILE A 94 18.92 -1.14 -11.59
CA ILE A 94 20.27 -1.69 -11.69
C ILE A 94 20.21 -3.19 -11.93
N LYS A 95 21.35 -3.74 -12.31
CA LYS A 95 21.52 -5.19 -12.41
C LYS A 95 21.59 -5.79 -11.01
N LEU A 96 20.77 -6.79 -10.77
CA LEU A 96 20.70 -7.49 -9.47
C LEU A 96 21.37 -8.85 -9.60
N ALA A 97 22.37 -9.10 -8.76
CA ALA A 97 23.12 -10.35 -8.76
C ALA A 97 23.14 -10.95 -7.36
N VAL A 98 23.05 -12.28 -7.30
CA VAL A 98 23.16 -13.05 -6.05
C VAL A 98 24.26 -14.08 -6.26
N ARG A 99 25.26 -14.05 -5.42
CA ARG A 99 26.40 -14.98 -5.46
C ARG A 99 27.09 -15.00 -6.84
N GLY A 100 27.21 -13.80 -7.46
CA GLY A 100 27.86 -13.66 -8.76
C GLY A 100 26.99 -13.96 -9.97
N GLU A 101 25.77 -14.46 -9.76
CA GLU A 101 24.84 -14.71 -10.86
C GLU A 101 23.83 -13.58 -10.97
N VAL A 102 23.63 -13.09 -12.19
CA VAL A 102 22.64 -12.05 -12.49
C VAL A 102 21.25 -12.67 -12.40
N ARG A 103 20.41 -12.12 -11.52
CA ARG A 103 19.04 -12.58 -11.34
C ARG A 103 18.03 -11.67 -12.03
N ALA A 104 18.37 -10.39 -12.16
CA ALA A 104 17.55 -9.42 -12.88
C ALA A 104 18.44 -8.40 -13.53
N HIS A 105 18.07 -7.98 -14.75
CA HIS A 105 18.76 -6.94 -15.48
C HIS A 105 18.18 -5.57 -15.16
N ALA A 106 18.96 -4.51 -15.39
CA ALA A 106 18.43 -3.16 -15.28
C ALA A 106 17.26 -2.99 -16.27
N GLY A 107 16.17 -2.41 -15.77
CA GLY A 107 14.94 -2.24 -16.54
C GLY A 107 13.98 -3.41 -16.52
N MET A 108 14.37 -4.54 -15.91
CA MET A 108 13.49 -5.70 -15.81
C MET A 108 12.33 -5.40 -14.88
N GLU A 109 11.12 -5.73 -15.31
CA GLU A 109 9.92 -5.51 -14.54
C GLU A 109 9.63 -6.67 -13.61
N GLY A 110 9.05 -6.36 -12.46
CA GLY A 110 8.62 -7.35 -11.49
C GLY A 110 7.39 -6.89 -10.74
N GLU A 111 6.90 -7.73 -9.85
CA GLU A 111 5.73 -7.43 -9.03
C GLU A 111 6.12 -7.55 -7.56
N ILE A 112 5.70 -6.58 -6.76
CA ILE A 112 5.97 -6.61 -5.33
C ILE A 112 5.05 -7.64 -4.66
N LEU A 113 5.66 -8.61 -4.00
CA LEU A 113 4.94 -9.61 -3.23
C LEU A 113 4.70 -9.16 -1.81
N LYS A 114 5.71 -8.54 -1.19
CA LYS A 114 5.64 -8.16 0.21
C LYS A 114 6.49 -6.93 0.47
N VAL A 115 5.99 -6.04 1.30
CA VAL A 115 6.71 -4.87 1.79
C VAL A 115 7.26 -5.20 3.17
N LEU A 116 8.57 -5.06 3.35
CA LEU A 116 9.24 -5.30 4.63
C LEU A 116 9.66 -3.97 5.23
N ARG A 117 9.05 -3.61 6.34
CA ARG A 117 9.32 -2.35 7.02
C ARG A 117 10.16 -2.62 8.26
N ASP A 118 11.33 -2.02 8.30
CA ASP A 118 12.29 -2.17 9.38
C ASP A 118 12.75 -0.77 9.80
N GLU A 119 12.62 -0.46 11.08
CA GLU A 119 13.01 0.85 11.61
C GLU A 119 14.51 1.10 11.49
N GLU A 120 15.32 0.04 11.58
CA GLU A 120 16.78 0.16 11.47
C GLU A 120 17.28 0.23 10.03
N HIS A 121 16.71 -0.62 9.15
CA HIS A 121 17.22 -0.83 7.80
C HIS A 121 16.36 -0.18 6.72
N GLY A 122 15.28 0.46 7.11
CA GLY A 122 14.35 1.10 6.17
C GLY A 122 13.43 0.09 5.50
N VAL A 123 12.93 0.46 4.33
CA VAL A 123 11.96 -0.34 3.60
C VAL A 123 12.66 -1.22 2.59
N GLN A 124 12.33 -2.50 2.59
CA GLN A 124 12.77 -3.46 1.59
C GLN A 124 11.56 -4.16 1.00
N TYR A 125 11.75 -4.79 -0.14
CA TYR A 125 10.66 -5.44 -0.86
C TYR A 125 11.05 -6.83 -1.30
N GLN A 126 10.12 -7.77 -1.18
CA GLN A 126 10.22 -9.04 -1.87
C GLN A 126 9.54 -8.87 -3.23
N VAL A 127 10.31 -8.98 -4.29
CA VAL A 127 9.85 -8.73 -5.66
C VAL A 127 10.04 -10.00 -6.47
N ILE A 128 9.00 -10.37 -7.22
CA ILE A 128 9.12 -11.50 -8.15
C ILE A 128 9.52 -10.95 -9.53
N PHE A 129 10.68 -11.41 -10.01
CA PHE A 129 11.18 -11.15 -11.36
C PHE A 129 11.13 -12.47 -12.11
N LEU A 130 10.25 -12.58 -13.11
CA LEU A 130 9.93 -13.84 -13.79
C LEU A 130 9.44 -14.86 -12.76
N ASP A 131 10.24 -15.88 -12.46
CA ASP A 131 9.89 -16.93 -11.49
C ASP A 131 10.76 -16.90 -10.22
N GLN A 132 11.52 -15.83 -10.02
CA GLN A 132 12.45 -15.69 -8.90
C GLN A 132 12.01 -14.57 -7.98
N VAL A 133 12.08 -14.83 -6.67
CA VAL A 133 11.78 -13.83 -5.64
C VAL A 133 13.09 -13.30 -5.08
N LEU A 134 13.27 -11.99 -5.15
CA LEU A 134 14.45 -11.31 -4.60
C LEU A 134 14.03 -10.30 -3.56
N GLN A 135 14.81 -10.20 -2.50
CA GLN A 135 14.63 -9.14 -1.50
C GLN A 135 15.58 -8.00 -1.84
N VAL A 136 15.01 -6.82 -2.09
CA VAL A 136 15.79 -5.67 -2.56
C VAL A 136 15.42 -4.42 -1.76
N PRO A 137 16.37 -3.48 -1.61
CA PRO A 137 16.07 -2.19 -0.98
C PRO A 137 15.27 -1.30 -1.93
N GLU A 138 14.62 -0.31 -1.35
CA GLU A 138 13.72 0.58 -2.08
C GLU A 138 14.42 1.35 -3.21
N PHE A 139 15.68 1.76 -2.99
CA PHE A 139 16.37 2.64 -3.93
C PHE A 139 16.71 1.97 -5.27
N VAL A 140 16.65 0.64 -5.36
CA VAL A 140 16.92 -0.06 -6.62
C VAL A 140 15.69 -0.25 -7.50
N LEU A 141 14.54 0.23 -7.04
CA LEU A 141 13.26 0.05 -7.75
C LEU A 141 12.69 1.40 -8.18
N GLU A 142 11.98 1.38 -9.32
CA GLU A 142 11.18 2.51 -9.77
C GLU A 142 9.82 2.01 -10.24
N SER A 143 8.83 2.90 -10.26
CA SER A 143 7.49 2.56 -10.69
C SER A 143 7.43 2.40 -12.20
N VAL A 144 6.79 1.35 -12.66
CA VAL A 144 6.54 1.13 -14.09
C VAL A 144 5.62 2.22 -14.65
N ASN A 145 4.71 2.73 -13.82
CA ASN A 145 3.73 3.75 -14.23
C ASN A 145 4.29 5.17 -14.22
N CYS A 146 5.55 5.36 -13.82
CA CYS A 146 6.18 6.68 -13.72
C CYS A 146 6.20 7.40 -15.07
N ASP A 147 6.48 6.69 -16.15
CA ASP A 147 6.51 7.25 -17.51
C ASP A 147 5.13 7.73 -17.95
N GLN A 148 4.09 7.01 -17.58
CA GLN A 148 2.70 7.40 -17.89
C GLN A 148 2.28 8.65 -17.13
N GLU A 149 2.67 8.76 -15.88
CA GLU A 149 2.39 9.96 -15.09
C GLU A 149 3.12 11.17 -15.66
N ALA A 150 4.37 11.00 -16.06
CA ALA A 150 5.15 12.07 -16.68
C ALA A 150 4.53 12.53 -18.00
N ASN A 151 4.03 11.60 -18.81
CA ASN A 151 3.36 11.92 -20.07
C ASN A 151 2.04 12.65 -19.82
N ASN A 152 1.28 12.25 -18.81
CA ASN A 152 0.04 12.92 -18.45
C ASN A 152 0.30 14.36 -17.98
N ASP A 153 1.37 14.55 -17.20
CA ASP A 153 1.75 15.90 -16.75
C ASP A 153 2.17 16.77 -17.92
N ALA A 154 2.85 16.20 -18.91
CA ALA A 154 3.27 16.93 -20.11
C ALA A 154 2.09 17.36 -20.98
N ASN A 155 0.96 16.66 -20.90
CA ASN A 155 -0.23 16.94 -21.67
C ASN A 155 -1.21 17.91 -20.97
N THR A 156 -0.91 18.22 -19.72
CA THR A 156 -1.67 19.22 -18.97
C THR A 156 -0.90 20.55 -18.94
#